data_8cc298c3097aff0d78124168c1e45455
#
_entry.id   8cc298c3097aff0d78124168c1e45455
#
_cell.length_a   1.000
_cell.length_b   1.000
_cell.length_c   1.000
_cell.angle_alpha   90.00
_cell.angle_beta   90.00
_cell.angle_gamma   90.00
#
_symmetry.space_group_name_H-M   'P 1'
#
loop_
_entity.id
_entity.type
_entity.pdbx_description
1 polymer ?
#
loop_
_entity_poly.entity_id
_entity_poly.type
_entity_poly.pdbx_seq_one_letter_code
_entity_poly.pdbx_strand_id
1 'polypeptide(L)' 'MKYGARNQLQGQVVEVKKGTVMCQVKVRIPADSTMCSVMTVESLEDLGIKQGDRVTVLAKAVNVLLATDKA' A
#
# COMPACT_ATOMS: atom_id res chain seq x y z
N MET A 1 -7.38 11.56 12.10
CA MET A 1 -6.05 11.67 11.45
C MET A 1 -6.23 12.19 10.03
N LYS A 2 -5.48 13.20 9.61
CA LYS A 2 -5.55 13.75 8.26
C LYS A 2 -4.17 13.71 7.62
N TYR A 3 -4.08 13.12 6.43
CA TYR A 3 -2.84 13.04 5.67
C TYR A 3 -3.10 13.38 4.22
N GLY A 4 -2.08 13.94 3.55
CA GLY A 4 -2.15 14.20 2.12
C GLY A 4 -1.90 13.00 1.23
N ALA A 5 -1.61 11.84 1.82
CA ALA A 5 -1.33 10.64 1.05
C ALA A 5 -2.60 10.08 0.41
N ARG A 6 -2.50 9.71 -0.88
CA ARG A 6 -3.64 9.17 -1.61
C ARG A 6 -4.00 7.74 -1.19
N ASN A 7 -2.99 6.97 -0.78
CA ASN A 7 -3.20 5.58 -0.40
C ASN A 7 -3.27 5.47 1.12
N GLN A 8 -4.48 5.39 1.62
CA GLN A 8 -4.76 5.22 3.04
C GLN A 8 -5.72 4.05 3.17
N LEU A 9 -5.20 2.90 3.56
CA LEU A 9 -5.97 1.68 3.66
C LEU A 9 -6.11 1.31 5.13
N GLN A 10 -7.32 0.96 5.52
CA GLN A 10 -7.58 0.42 6.85
C GLN A 10 -7.23 -1.05 6.85
N GLY A 11 -6.56 -1.49 7.90
CA GLY A 11 -6.19 -2.87 8.01
C GLY A 11 -6.09 -3.33 9.45
N GLN A 12 -5.89 -4.61 9.63
CA GLN A 12 -5.73 -5.21 10.94
C GLN A 12 -4.36 -5.86 11.04
N VAL A 13 -3.62 -5.55 12.09
CA VAL A 13 -2.34 -6.20 12.35
C VAL A 13 -2.61 -7.66 12.70
N VAL A 14 -2.04 -8.58 11.93
CA VAL A 14 -2.23 -10.02 12.13
C VAL A 14 -0.99 -10.72 12.63
N GLU A 15 0.18 -10.11 12.47
CA GLU A 15 1.42 -10.69 12.95
C GLU A 15 2.48 -9.62 13.15
N VAL A 16 3.25 -9.76 14.23
CA VAL A 16 4.44 -8.93 14.46
C VAL A 16 5.60 -9.87 14.71
N LYS A 17 6.63 -9.76 13.88
CA LYS A 17 7.89 -10.51 14.06
C LYS A 17 8.99 -9.54 14.44
N LYS A 18 9.54 -9.72 15.61
CA LYS A 18 10.62 -8.86 16.11
C LYS A 18 11.97 -9.57 15.93
N GLY A 19 12.91 -8.87 15.29
CA GLY A 19 14.30 -9.25 15.31
C GLY A 19 15.04 -8.46 16.38
N THR A 20 16.34 -8.39 16.28
CA THR A 20 17.16 -7.64 17.23
C THR A 20 17.04 -6.13 17.01
N VAL A 21 17.04 -5.71 15.74
CA VAL A 21 16.98 -4.29 15.36
C VAL A 21 15.74 -4.00 14.52
N MET A 22 15.40 -4.91 13.61
CA MET A 22 14.29 -4.73 12.67
C MET A 22 13.10 -5.59 13.08
N CYS A 23 11.93 -5.19 12.66
CA CYS A 23 10.73 -5.99 12.85
C CYS A 23 9.88 -5.95 11.59
N GLN A 24 9.02 -6.95 11.47
CA GLN A 24 8.05 -7.04 10.38
C GLN A 24 6.65 -7.00 10.99
N VAL A 25 5.81 -6.13 10.46
CA VAL A 25 4.40 -6.06 10.85
C VAL A 25 3.58 -6.47 9.65
N LYS A 26 2.78 -7.52 9.80
CA LYS A 26 1.89 -7.99 8.75
C LYS A 26 0.49 -7.46 8.99
N VAL A 27 -0.06 -6.80 7.99
CA VAL A 27 -1.39 -6.18 8.07
C VAL A 27 -2.29 -6.82 7.02
N ARG A 28 -3.48 -7.24 7.44
CA ARG A 28 -4.50 -7.74 6.51
C ARG A 28 -5.34 -6.57 6.03
N ILE A 29 -5.44 -6.44 4.70
CA ILE A 29 -6.20 -5.38 4.05
C ILE A 29 -7.47 -6.01 3.45
N PRO A 30 -8.65 -5.36 3.56
CA PRO A 30 -9.87 -5.87 2.92
C PRO A 30 -9.69 -6.03 1.41
N ALA A 31 -10.33 -7.05 0.84
CA ALA A 31 -10.18 -7.41 -0.57
C ALA A 31 -10.72 -6.34 -1.53
N ASP A 32 -11.65 -5.51 -1.07
CA ASP A 32 -12.27 -4.45 -1.88
C ASP A 32 -11.56 -3.10 -1.73
N SER A 33 -10.37 -3.08 -1.16
CA SER A 33 -9.57 -1.87 -1.01
C SER A 33 -9.08 -1.36 -2.36
N THR A 34 -8.95 -0.04 -2.47
CA THR A 34 -8.53 0.63 -3.69
C THR A 34 -7.23 1.40 -3.44
N MET A 35 -6.32 1.32 -4.39
CA MET A 35 -5.08 2.10 -4.36
C MET A 35 -4.98 2.97 -5.61
N CYS A 36 -4.30 4.09 -5.47
CA CYS A 36 -4.05 4.99 -6.57
C CYS A 36 -2.56 5.03 -6.89
N SER A 37 -2.26 5.05 -8.17
CA SER A 37 -0.91 5.28 -8.67
C SER A 37 -0.93 6.52 -9.55
N VAL A 38 0.10 7.35 -9.44
CA VAL A 38 0.25 8.53 -10.27
C VAL A 38 1.50 8.36 -11.11
N MET A 39 1.34 8.48 -12.41
CA MET A 39 2.44 8.30 -13.35
C MET A 39 2.26 9.26 -14.53
N THR A 40 3.28 9.37 -15.36
CA THR A 40 3.18 10.18 -16.58
C THR A 40 2.29 9.46 -17.60
N VAL A 41 1.70 10.24 -18.50
CA VAL A 41 0.89 9.66 -19.60
C VAL A 41 1.75 8.73 -20.44
N GLU A 42 3.00 9.10 -20.68
CA GLU A 42 3.94 8.28 -21.44
C GLU A 42 4.13 6.91 -20.77
N SER A 43 4.33 6.88 -19.46
CA SER A 43 4.48 5.62 -18.73
C SER A 43 3.22 4.77 -18.83
N LEU A 44 2.04 5.40 -18.76
CA LEU A 44 0.78 4.69 -18.91
C LEU A 44 0.69 4.04 -20.28
N GLU A 45 1.03 4.77 -21.33
CA GLU A 45 0.98 4.26 -22.69
C GLU A 45 1.97 3.11 -22.89
N ASP A 46 3.16 3.22 -22.29
CA ASP A 46 4.17 2.17 -22.37
C ASP A 46 3.69 0.89 -21.71
N LEU A 47 2.95 0.99 -20.60
CA LEU A 47 2.38 -0.17 -19.94
C LEU A 47 1.21 -0.77 -20.73
N GLY A 48 0.54 0.03 -21.54
CA GLY A 48 -0.57 -0.44 -22.35
C GLY A 48 -1.81 -0.85 -21.56
N ILE A 49 -1.97 -0.34 -20.35
CA ILE A 49 -3.10 -0.72 -19.49
C ILE A 49 -4.27 0.22 -19.67
N LYS A 50 -5.46 -0.32 -19.42
CA LYS A 50 -6.71 0.43 -19.50
C LYS A 50 -7.69 -0.09 -18.48
N GLN A 51 -8.77 0.63 -18.30
CA GLN A 51 -9.80 0.28 -17.32
C GLN A 51 -10.28 -1.16 -17.55
N GLY A 52 -10.36 -1.92 -16.48
CA GLY A 52 -10.77 -3.30 -16.49
C GLY A 52 -9.63 -4.31 -16.55
N ASP A 53 -8.42 -3.85 -16.88
CA ASP A 53 -7.28 -4.75 -16.97
C ASP A 53 -6.82 -5.19 -15.58
N ARG A 54 -6.21 -6.36 -15.52
CA ARG A 54 -5.56 -6.85 -14.32
C ARG A 54 -4.12 -6.38 -14.30
N VAL A 55 -3.70 -5.91 -13.14
CA VAL A 55 -2.32 -5.49 -12.92
C VAL A 55 -1.86 -6.00 -11.55
N THR A 56 -0.55 -6.05 -11.36
CA THR A 56 0.04 -6.31 -10.06
C THR A 56 0.48 -4.98 -9.47
N VAL A 57 0.05 -4.71 -8.25
CA VAL A 57 0.52 -3.54 -7.50
C VAL A 57 1.75 -3.95 -6.71
N LEU A 58 2.85 -3.24 -6.95
CA LEU A 58 4.10 -3.50 -6.25
C LEU A 58 4.33 -2.40 -5.21
N ALA A 59 4.51 -2.80 -3.97
CA ALA A 59 4.81 -1.88 -2.89
C ALA A 59 5.97 -2.47 -2.07
N LYS A 60 7.07 -1.75 -2.03
CA LYS A 60 8.23 -2.19 -1.29
C LYS A 60 7.96 -2.07 0.21
N ALA A 61 8.17 -3.16 0.95
CA ALA A 61 7.82 -3.22 2.38
C ALA A 61 8.47 -2.10 3.20
N VAL A 62 9.71 -1.74 2.87
CA VAL A 62 10.41 -0.68 3.60
C VAL A 62 9.80 0.70 3.39
N ASN A 63 8.94 0.85 2.40
CA ASN A 63 8.27 2.11 2.09
C ASN A 63 6.82 2.14 2.56
N VAL A 64 6.35 1.07 3.19
CA VAL A 64 4.99 1.01 3.72
C VAL A 64 5.02 1.58 5.13
N LEU A 65 4.32 2.70 5.31
CA LEU A 65 4.25 3.41 6.59
C LEU A 65 2.95 3.04 7.29
N LEU A 66 3.03 2.85 8.58
CA LEU A 66 1.86 2.55 9.40
C LEU A 66 1.56 3.75 10.30
N ALA A 67 0.28 3.99 10.52
CA ALA A 67 -0.20 5.05 11.39
C ALA A 67 -1.33 4.52 12.24
N THR A 68 -1.46 5.07 13.45
CA THR A 68 -2.54 4.70 14.35
C THR A 68 -2.90 5.90 15.22
N ASP A 69 -4.14 5.94 15.66
CA ASP A 69 -4.60 6.94 16.64
C ASP A 69 -4.40 6.46 18.08
N LYS A 70 -3.84 5.30 18.23
CA LYS A 70 -3.51 4.75 19.55
C LYS A 70 -2.49 5.63 20.25
N ALA A 71 -2.79 6.07 21.42
CA ALA A 71 -1.89 6.90 22.21
C ALA A 71 -0.93 6.06 23.03
#